data_6a2d8e76ce3f4a2d7aecb34126a3904b
#
_entry.id   6a2d8e76ce3f4a2d7aecb34126a3904b
#
_cell.length_a   1.000
_cell.length_b   1.000
_cell.length_c   1.000
_cell.angle_alpha   90.00
_cell.angle_beta   90.00
_cell.angle_gamma   90.00
#
_symmetry.space_group_name_H-M   'P 1'
#
loop_
_entity.id
_entity.type
_entity.pdbx_description
1 polymer ?
#
loop_
_entity_poly.entity_id
_entity_poly.type
_entity_poly.pdbx_seq_one_letter_code
_entity_poly.pdbx_strand_id
1 'polypeptide(L)'
;MTTSIQNTKALTSIANDGILLQPYIVDKIVDSKGNIVKQNTKTEIERVASKQTTDKMKDLMEQVVLSGTGSSYNMPGYNLIAKTGTAQISSTNGTGYLKGANDVIRGFAGMFPKDDPEIIIYANLKRPNPNTPNALVSVIKELVVNISKYYNIYDETVVNEQEIKYELTTYINKSIDKVKSDLEKNGIKPIVIGDGDRITDQYPNSNITITSGNKVFLKTNGVKYVLEDMTGWSKKDVLTYLKLLGLNYNIEGTGYLVSQSIASGNEVNSETIIDLVFESRSDV
;
A
#
# COMPACT_ATOMS: atom_id res chain seq x y z
N MET A 1 -0.63 23.91 -20.31
CA MET A 1 -1.08 22.52 -20.00
C MET A 1 -0.01 21.89 -19.16
N THR A 2 -0.37 21.20 -18.06
CA THR A 2 0.56 20.52 -17.15
C THR A 2 0.35 19.02 -17.24
N THR A 3 1.39 18.25 -16.99
CA THR A 3 1.32 16.79 -16.89
C THR A 3 0.98 16.36 -15.46
N SER A 4 0.51 15.14 -15.28
CA SER A 4 0.21 14.60 -13.93
C SER A 4 1.45 14.63 -13.03
N ILE A 5 2.63 14.28 -13.55
CA ILE A 5 3.87 14.30 -12.77
C ILE A 5 4.28 15.72 -12.35
N GLN A 6 4.05 16.73 -13.19
CA GLN A 6 4.29 18.14 -12.81
C GLN A 6 3.37 18.57 -11.67
N ASN A 7 2.10 18.17 -11.70
CA ASN A 7 1.15 18.46 -10.63
C ASN A 7 1.52 17.69 -9.35
N THR A 8 1.89 16.42 -9.46
CA THR A 8 2.39 15.65 -8.31
C THR A 8 3.64 16.28 -7.72
N LYS A 9 4.59 16.72 -8.57
CA LYS A 9 5.77 17.45 -8.11
C LYS A 9 5.38 18.73 -7.34
N ALA A 10 4.44 19.53 -7.85
CA ALA A 10 3.97 20.71 -7.14
C ALA A 10 3.36 20.37 -5.76
N LEU A 11 2.60 19.27 -5.66
CA LEU A 11 2.00 18.82 -4.40
C LEU A 11 3.04 18.41 -3.36
N THR A 12 4.25 18.01 -3.77
CA THR A 12 5.32 17.71 -2.81
C THR A 12 5.68 18.89 -1.92
N SER A 13 5.52 20.12 -2.41
CA SER A 13 5.78 21.31 -1.61
C SER A 13 4.77 21.46 -0.45
N ILE A 14 3.51 21.05 -0.64
CA ILE A 14 2.51 21.05 0.43
C ILE A 14 2.82 19.93 1.43
N ALA A 15 3.11 18.74 0.92
CA ALA A 15 3.41 17.57 1.74
C ALA A 15 4.72 17.70 2.54
N ASN A 16 5.71 18.42 2.01
CA ASN A 16 7.06 18.53 2.59
C ASN A 16 7.34 19.95 3.11
N ASP A 17 6.43 20.51 3.89
CA ASP A 17 6.57 21.77 4.63
C ASP A 17 7.08 22.97 3.81
N GLY A 18 6.68 23.05 2.54
CA GLY A 18 7.02 24.13 1.61
C GLY A 18 8.26 23.87 0.75
N ILE A 19 8.87 22.70 0.87
CA ILE A 19 10.05 22.33 0.07
C ILE A 19 9.63 21.46 -1.11
N LEU A 20 9.97 21.92 -2.32
CA LEU A 20 9.69 21.22 -3.56
C LEU A 20 10.69 20.06 -3.76
N LEU A 21 10.18 18.87 -4.06
CA LEU A 21 11.00 17.68 -4.30
C LEU A 21 11.17 17.39 -5.80
N GLN A 22 12.28 16.75 -6.15
CA GLN A 22 12.50 16.17 -7.47
C GLN A 22 11.94 14.75 -7.54
N PRO A 23 10.86 14.49 -8.30
CA PRO A 23 10.36 13.12 -8.50
C PRO A 23 11.37 12.27 -9.27
N TYR A 24 11.43 10.98 -8.94
CA TYR A 24 12.13 9.96 -9.72
C TYR A 24 11.32 8.66 -9.70
N ILE A 25 11.53 7.82 -10.72
CA ILE A 25 10.86 6.52 -10.86
C ILE A 25 11.85 5.38 -10.58
N VAL A 26 13.11 5.56 -10.99
CA VAL A 26 14.16 4.56 -10.79
C VAL A 26 14.75 4.76 -9.39
N ASP A 27 14.55 3.80 -8.48
CA ASP A 27 15.17 3.82 -7.15
C ASP A 27 16.67 3.55 -7.26
N LYS A 28 17.05 2.45 -7.89
CA LYS A 28 18.46 2.04 -8.01
C LYS A 28 18.74 1.30 -9.31
N ILE A 29 20.00 1.33 -9.72
CA ILE A 29 20.55 0.52 -10.81
C ILE A 29 21.56 -0.43 -10.18
N VAL A 30 21.45 -1.72 -10.48
CA VAL A 30 22.38 -2.75 -10.00
C VAL A 30 23.09 -3.40 -11.19
N ASP A 31 24.32 -3.86 -10.99
CA ASP A 31 25.05 -4.67 -11.95
C ASP A 31 24.58 -6.14 -11.96
N SER A 32 25.14 -6.96 -12.85
CA SER A 32 24.82 -8.38 -12.95
C SER A 32 25.19 -9.22 -11.71
N LYS A 33 25.98 -8.64 -10.78
CA LYS A 33 26.38 -9.27 -9.52
C LYS A 33 25.54 -8.78 -8.34
N GLY A 34 24.56 -7.88 -8.57
CA GLY A 34 23.73 -7.30 -7.54
C GLY A 34 24.32 -6.09 -6.82
N ASN A 35 25.49 -5.58 -7.22
CA ASN A 35 26.07 -4.39 -6.61
C ASN A 35 25.33 -3.14 -7.10
N ILE A 36 25.10 -2.19 -6.19
CA ILE A 36 24.45 -0.92 -6.52
C ILE A 36 25.43 -0.05 -7.31
N VAL A 37 25.10 0.22 -8.58
CA VAL A 37 25.83 1.12 -9.48
C VAL A 37 25.40 2.56 -9.27
N LYS A 38 24.10 2.77 -9.05
CA LYS A 38 23.49 4.08 -8.79
C LYS A 38 22.25 3.90 -7.92
N GLN A 39 22.08 4.80 -6.95
CA GLN A 39 20.85 4.91 -6.16
C GLN A 39 20.38 6.35 -6.17
N ASN A 40 19.09 6.55 -6.41
CA ASN A 40 18.46 7.84 -6.25
C ASN A 40 17.98 7.99 -4.79
N THR A 41 18.02 9.21 -4.29
CA THR A 41 17.57 9.54 -2.95
C THR A 41 16.65 10.77 -3.01
N LYS A 42 15.93 11.03 -1.92
CA LYS A 42 15.13 12.25 -1.78
C LYS A 42 15.99 13.47 -2.11
N THR A 43 15.57 14.22 -3.13
CA THR A 43 16.28 15.44 -3.57
C THR A 43 15.36 16.64 -3.40
N GLU A 44 15.79 17.57 -2.55
CA GLU A 44 15.12 18.85 -2.35
C GLU A 44 15.60 19.84 -3.42
N ILE A 45 14.66 20.57 -4.04
CA ILE A 45 14.97 21.57 -5.07
C ILE A 45 15.08 22.95 -4.43
N GLU A 46 13.99 23.41 -3.86
CA GLU A 46 13.91 24.74 -3.24
C GLU A 46 12.70 24.85 -2.30
N ARG A 47 12.75 25.83 -1.40
CA ARG A 47 11.58 26.20 -0.59
C ARG A 47 10.72 27.20 -1.36
N VAL A 48 9.49 26.82 -1.69
CA VAL A 48 8.53 27.65 -2.44
C VAL A 48 7.45 28.24 -1.54
N ALA A 49 7.30 27.74 -0.32
CA ALA A 49 6.34 28.27 0.67
C ALA A 49 6.88 28.10 2.10
N SER A 50 6.33 28.85 3.05
CA SER A 50 6.59 28.61 4.46
C SER A 50 5.81 27.39 4.97
N LYS A 51 6.32 26.72 6.03
CA LYS A 51 5.59 25.65 6.70
C LYS A 51 4.20 26.12 7.16
N GLN A 52 4.09 27.32 7.73
CA GLN A 52 2.82 27.87 8.17
C GLN A 52 1.80 27.98 7.02
N THR A 53 2.27 28.31 5.80
CA THR A 53 1.40 28.39 4.62
C THR A 53 0.93 27.01 4.19
N THR A 54 1.81 26.02 4.20
CA THR A 54 1.46 24.64 3.84
C THR A 54 0.58 23.98 4.88
N ASP A 55 0.75 24.24 6.16
CA ASP A 55 -0.14 23.76 7.22
C ASP A 55 -1.56 24.30 7.03
N LYS A 56 -1.70 25.61 6.76
CA LYS A 56 -3.01 26.19 6.41
C LYS A 56 -3.61 25.58 5.13
N MET A 57 -2.79 25.26 4.14
CA MET A 57 -3.26 24.59 2.92
C MET A 57 -3.76 23.18 3.23
N LYS A 58 -3.04 22.43 4.07
CA LYS A 58 -3.48 21.09 4.54
C LYS A 58 -4.81 21.18 5.30
N ASP A 59 -5.00 22.18 6.15
CA ASP A 59 -6.27 22.43 6.84
C ASP A 59 -7.43 22.73 5.86
N LEU A 60 -7.18 23.54 4.83
CA LEU A 60 -8.19 23.82 3.81
C LEU A 60 -8.53 22.57 2.98
N MET A 61 -7.53 21.75 2.63
CA MET A 61 -7.74 20.50 1.92
C MET A 61 -8.52 19.47 2.75
N GLU A 62 -8.33 19.48 4.07
CA GLU A 62 -9.14 18.68 5.00
C GLU A 62 -10.61 19.13 4.98
N GLN A 63 -10.89 20.43 5.06
CA GLN A 63 -12.26 20.94 4.99
C GLN A 63 -12.97 20.56 3.68
N VAL A 64 -12.24 20.49 2.57
CA VAL A 64 -12.79 20.00 1.28
C VAL A 64 -13.31 18.56 1.41
N VAL A 65 -12.61 17.72 2.15
CA VAL A 65 -12.97 16.31 2.37
C VAL A 65 -14.03 16.14 3.45
N LEU A 66 -13.97 16.95 4.51
CA LEU A 66 -14.95 16.85 5.61
C LEU A 66 -16.34 17.37 5.23
N SER A 67 -16.41 18.52 4.55
CA SER A 67 -17.68 19.22 4.30
C SER A 67 -17.80 19.86 2.91
N GLY A 68 -16.74 19.78 2.08
CA GLY A 68 -16.71 20.41 0.77
C GLY A 68 -16.99 19.47 -0.39
N THR A 69 -16.51 19.85 -1.57
CA THR A 69 -16.70 19.12 -2.84
C THR A 69 -16.01 17.74 -2.87
N GLY A 70 -15.16 17.47 -1.92
CA GLY A 70 -14.46 16.19 -1.74
C GLY A 70 -15.09 15.26 -0.69
N SER A 71 -16.29 15.56 -0.16
CA SER A 71 -16.89 14.79 0.93
C SER A 71 -17.11 13.31 0.60
N SER A 72 -17.34 12.99 -0.67
CA SER A 72 -17.41 11.59 -1.13
C SER A 72 -16.08 10.82 -0.97
N TYR A 73 -14.95 11.51 -0.84
CA TYR A 73 -13.64 10.90 -0.58
C TYR A 73 -13.33 10.78 0.90
N ASN A 74 -14.21 11.23 1.80
CA ASN A 74 -13.97 11.12 3.23
C ASN A 74 -13.76 9.65 3.63
N MET A 75 -12.67 9.40 4.34
CA MET A 75 -12.23 8.10 4.82
C MET A 75 -11.69 8.26 6.23
N PRO A 76 -12.59 8.24 7.24
CA PRO A 76 -12.17 8.28 8.64
C PRO A 76 -11.10 7.23 8.93
N GLY A 77 -10.05 7.59 9.66
CA GLY A 77 -8.92 6.71 9.98
C GLY A 77 -7.75 6.74 9.01
N TYR A 78 -7.91 7.35 7.84
CA TYR A 78 -6.80 7.51 6.90
C TYR A 78 -6.24 8.94 6.87
N ASN A 79 -6.93 9.89 7.51
CA ASN A 79 -6.57 11.32 7.53
C ASN A 79 -6.27 11.86 6.12
N LEU A 80 -7.10 11.42 5.14
CA LEU A 80 -6.97 11.84 3.75
C LEU A 80 -7.44 13.28 3.59
N ILE A 81 -6.58 14.12 3.04
CA ILE A 81 -6.89 15.49 2.64
C ILE A 81 -6.80 15.62 1.13
N ALA A 82 -7.68 16.43 0.54
CA ALA A 82 -7.72 16.51 -0.91
C ALA A 82 -8.32 17.82 -1.44
N LYS A 83 -8.09 18.05 -2.74
CA LYS A 83 -8.80 19.04 -3.55
C LYS A 83 -9.30 18.38 -4.83
N THR A 84 -10.57 18.57 -5.11
CA THR A 84 -11.19 18.16 -6.37
C THR A 84 -11.10 19.25 -7.42
N GLY A 85 -11.08 18.86 -8.69
CA GLY A 85 -11.10 19.78 -9.81
C GLY A 85 -12.02 19.27 -10.92
N THR A 86 -12.61 20.19 -11.66
CA THR A 86 -13.34 19.87 -12.90
C THR A 86 -12.91 20.87 -13.96
N ALA A 87 -12.30 20.39 -15.02
CA ALA A 87 -11.84 21.19 -16.13
C ALA A 87 -12.61 20.84 -17.40
N GLN A 88 -12.95 21.84 -18.21
CA GLN A 88 -13.56 21.65 -19.52
C GLN A 88 -12.50 21.15 -20.52
N ILE A 89 -12.92 20.33 -21.47
CA ILE A 89 -12.05 19.84 -22.54
C ILE A 89 -12.05 20.86 -23.68
N SER A 90 -10.87 21.30 -24.10
CA SER A 90 -10.73 22.22 -25.23
C SER A 90 -11.29 21.60 -26.51
N SER A 91 -11.96 22.44 -27.32
CA SER A 91 -12.41 22.04 -28.66
C SER A 91 -11.21 21.79 -29.58
N THR A 92 -11.29 20.72 -30.36
CA THR A 92 -10.28 20.42 -31.39
C THR A 92 -10.43 21.27 -32.65
N ASN A 93 -11.56 21.98 -32.78
CA ASN A 93 -11.92 22.80 -34.00
C ASN A 93 -11.62 24.27 -33.83
N GLY A 94 -10.63 24.65 -33.03
CA GLY A 94 -10.09 26.01 -32.98
C GLY A 94 -10.32 26.79 -31.69
N THR A 95 -11.52 27.21 -31.32
CA THR A 95 -11.73 28.10 -30.16
C THR A 95 -12.76 27.53 -29.17
N GLY A 96 -12.49 27.74 -27.87
CA GLY A 96 -13.42 27.41 -26.80
C GLY A 96 -13.33 25.96 -26.31
N TYR A 97 -14.39 25.53 -25.67
CA TYR A 97 -14.47 24.19 -24.99
C TYR A 97 -15.60 23.36 -25.59
N LEU A 98 -15.50 22.07 -25.47
CA LEU A 98 -16.57 21.14 -25.78
C LEU A 98 -17.76 21.40 -24.82
N LYS A 99 -19.00 21.20 -25.32
CA LYS A 99 -20.23 21.57 -24.60
C LYS A 99 -21.04 20.38 -24.09
N GLY A 100 -20.58 19.16 -24.29
CA GLY A 100 -21.25 17.97 -23.77
C GLY A 100 -21.15 17.90 -22.25
N ALA A 101 -22.20 17.42 -21.58
CA ALA A 101 -22.22 17.33 -20.12
C ALA A 101 -21.07 16.51 -19.52
N ASN A 102 -20.52 15.56 -20.30
CA ASN A 102 -19.39 14.72 -19.91
C ASN A 102 -18.07 15.12 -20.58
N ASP A 103 -18.04 16.23 -21.31
CA ASP A 103 -16.82 16.76 -21.94
C ASP A 103 -15.98 17.54 -20.92
N VAL A 104 -15.70 16.87 -19.80
CA VAL A 104 -14.92 17.39 -18.69
C VAL A 104 -13.81 16.42 -18.28
N ILE A 105 -12.82 16.97 -17.58
CA ILE A 105 -11.81 16.20 -16.85
C ILE A 105 -12.10 16.40 -15.37
N ARG A 106 -12.45 15.32 -14.66
CA ARG A 106 -12.53 15.35 -13.21
C ARG A 106 -11.17 15.02 -12.63
N GLY A 107 -10.68 15.88 -11.75
CA GLY A 107 -9.37 15.75 -11.10
C GLY A 107 -9.52 15.52 -9.62
N PHE A 108 -8.57 14.76 -9.07
CA PHE A 108 -8.34 14.57 -7.66
C PHE A 108 -6.86 14.80 -7.38
N ALA A 109 -6.59 15.61 -6.35
CA ALA A 109 -5.26 15.88 -5.81
C ALA A 109 -5.36 15.69 -4.29
N GLY A 110 -4.76 14.66 -3.75
CA GLY A 110 -4.85 14.35 -2.32
C GLY A 110 -3.55 13.82 -1.76
N MET A 111 -3.46 13.81 -0.44
CA MET A 111 -2.33 13.26 0.30
C MET A 111 -2.78 12.74 1.65
N PHE A 112 -2.02 11.82 2.22
CA PHE A 112 -2.28 11.25 3.54
C PHE A 112 -1.02 10.65 4.16
N PRO A 113 -0.96 10.53 5.52
CA PRO A 113 -1.86 11.20 6.47
C PRO A 113 -1.69 12.73 6.45
N LYS A 114 -2.67 13.49 6.97
CA LYS A 114 -2.67 14.95 6.92
C LYS A 114 -1.43 15.59 7.55
N ASP A 115 -1.07 15.14 8.76
CA ASP A 115 -0.07 15.84 9.57
C ASP A 115 1.36 15.62 9.04
N ASP A 116 1.65 14.43 8.55
CA ASP A 116 2.93 14.05 7.93
C ASP A 116 2.67 13.25 6.64
N PRO A 117 2.37 13.91 5.51
CA PRO A 117 1.99 13.23 4.28
C PRO A 117 3.10 12.37 3.70
N GLU A 118 2.91 11.06 3.73
CA GLU A 118 3.81 10.08 3.14
C GLU A 118 3.43 9.74 1.69
N ILE A 119 2.14 9.88 1.36
CA ILE A 119 1.58 9.50 0.05
C ILE A 119 0.87 10.69 -0.59
N ILE A 120 1.16 10.92 -1.86
CA ILE A 120 0.44 11.87 -2.71
C ILE A 120 -0.25 11.10 -3.82
N ILE A 121 -1.54 11.36 -4.03
CA ILE A 121 -2.31 10.81 -5.14
C ILE A 121 -2.78 11.95 -6.02
N TYR A 122 -2.42 11.90 -7.30
CA TYR A 122 -2.95 12.80 -8.32
C TYR A 122 -3.58 11.98 -9.44
N ALA A 123 -4.88 12.13 -9.64
CA ALA A 123 -5.62 11.36 -10.62
C ALA A 123 -6.56 12.24 -11.46
N ASN A 124 -6.72 11.87 -12.72
CA ASN A 124 -7.63 12.53 -13.65
C ASN A 124 -8.48 11.48 -14.38
N LEU A 125 -9.77 11.76 -14.48
CA LEU A 125 -10.72 10.98 -15.29
C LEU A 125 -11.27 11.88 -16.40
N LYS A 126 -10.84 11.64 -17.64
CA LYS A 126 -11.31 12.37 -18.82
C LYS A 126 -12.59 11.71 -19.35
N ARG A 127 -13.61 12.51 -19.60
CA ARG A 127 -14.91 12.08 -20.12
C ARG A 127 -15.51 10.95 -19.26
N PRO A 128 -15.82 11.23 -17.98
CA PRO A 128 -16.40 10.22 -17.09
C PRO A 128 -17.67 9.64 -17.69
N ASN A 129 -17.84 8.33 -17.56
CA ASN A 129 -19.09 7.69 -17.96
C ASN A 129 -20.23 8.16 -17.03
N PRO A 130 -21.36 8.69 -17.60
CA PRO A 130 -22.47 9.17 -16.78
C PRO A 130 -23.12 8.07 -15.91
N ASN A 131 -23.01 6.82 -16.34
CA ASN A 131 -23.55 5.67 -15.60
C ASN A 131 -22.67 5.24 -14.41
N THR A 132 -21.45 5.78 -14.30
CA THR A 132 -20.53 5.51 -13.19
C THR A 132 -20.00 6.81 -12.57
N PRO A 133 -20.88 7.67 -12.01
CA PRO A 133 -20.51 9.02 -11.58
C PRO A 133 -19.45 9.04 -10.48
N ASN A 134 -19.35 7.96 -9.70
CA ASN A 134 -18.40 7.81 -8.59
C ASN A 134 -17.16 6.96 -8.92
N ALA A 135 -16.93 6.64 -10.20
CA ALA A 135 -15.80 5.77 -10.57
C ALA A 135 -14.46 6.25 -10.01
N LEU A 136 -14.15 7.56 -10.12
CA LEU A 136 -12.91 8.12 -9.57
C LEU A 136 -12.87 8.01 -8.03
N VAL A 137 -14.00 8.19 -7.35
CA VAL A 137 -14.10 8.07 -5.89
C VAL A 137 -13.78 6.65 -5.45
N SER A 138 -14.37 5.65 -6.11
CA SER A 138 -14.16 4.23 -5.79
C SER A 138 -12.70 3.83 -5.97
N VAL A 139 -12.09 4.22 -7.10
CA VAL A 139 -10.68 3.94 -7.38
C VAL A 139 -9.76 4.59 -6.34
N ILE A 140 -9.98 5.86 -6.00
CA ILE A 140 -9.15 6.55 -5.00
C ILE A 140 -9.29 5.90 -3.62
N LYS A 141 -10.51 5.59 -3.19
CA LYS A 141 -10.73 4.92 -1.90
C LYS A 141 -10.02 3.56 -1.83
N GLU A 142 -10.13 2.77 -2.88
CA GLU A 142 -9.44 1.47 -2.97
C GLU A 142 -7.91 1.64 -2.94
N LEU A 143 -7.38 2.62 -3.68
CA LEU A 143 -5.94 2.93 -3.64
C LEU A 143 -5.48 3.34 -2.24
N VAL A 144 -6.21 4.23 -1.55
CA VAL A 144 -5.87 4.65 -0.18
C VAL A 144 -5.82 3.45 0.75
N VAL A 145 -6.84 2.58 0.73
CA VAL A 145 -6.87 1.36 1.56
C VAL A 145 -5.68 0.45 1.27
N ASN A 146 -5.42 0.16 -0.02
CA ASN A 146 -4.36 -0.77 -0.41
C ASN A 146 -2.96 -0.21 -0.09
N ILE A 147 -2.72 1.08 -0.36
CA ILE A 147 -1.44 1.74 -0.06
C ILE A 147 -1.24 1.82 1.45
N SER A 148 -2.26 2.19 2.21
CA SER A 148 -2.20 2.25 3.67
C SER A 148 -1.87 0.90 4.29
N LYS A 149 -2.46 -0.18 3.79
CA LYS A 149 -2.11 -1.55 4.21
C LYS A 149 -0.66 -1.90 3.88
N TYR A 150 -0.20 -1.52 2.70
CA TYR A 150 1.16 -1.82 2.25
C TYR A 150 2.23 -1.09 3.07
N TYR A 151 1.99 0.20 3.38
CA TYR A 151 2.95 1.05 4.11
C TYR A 151 2.66 1.13 5.61
N ASN A 152 1.58 0.50 6.08
CA ASN A 152 1.10 0.59 7.47
C ASN A 152 0.79 2.02 7.91
N ILE A 153 0.14 2.79 7.00
CA ILE A 153 -0.24 4.20 7.21
C ILE A 153 -1.74 4.27 7.49
N TYR A 154 -2.15 4.30 8.74
CA TYR A 154 -3.53 4.57 9.16
C TYR A 154 -3.57 5.00 10.62
N ASP A 155 -4.59 5.78 10.95
CA ASP A 155 -4.82 6.20 12.32
C ASP A 155 -5.46 5.04 13.09
N GLU A 156 -4.73 4.54 14.08
CA GLU A 156 -5.18 3.43 14.93
C GLU A 156 -6.44 3.76 15.76
N THR A 157 -6.80 5.06 15.88
CA THR A 157 -7.94 5.50 16.71
C THR A 157 -9.29 5.43 15.98
N VAL A 158 -9.29 5.33 14.64
CA VAL A 158 -10.52 5.32 13.82
C VAL A 158 -10.67 4.00 13.10
N VAL A 159 -10.94 2.96 13.83
CA VAL A 159 -11.27 1.66 13.24
C VAL A 159 -12.77 1.55 13.03
N ASN A 160 -13.18 1.15 11.84
CA ASN A 160 -14.53 0.65 11.61
C ASN A 160 -14.85 -0.44 12.63
N GLU A 161 -15.99 -0.34 13.32
CA GLU A 161 -16.45 -1.28 14.35
C GLU A 161 -16.53 -2.76 13.90
N GLN A 162 -16.15 -3.07 12.65
CA GLN A 162 -16.12 -4.43 12.08
C GLN A 162 -14.70 -4.98 11.83
N GLU A 163 -13.62 -4.20 11.99
CA GLU A 163 -12.27 -4.73 11.93
C GLU A 163 -11.79 -5.09 13.34
N ILE A 164 -11.66 -6.39 13.60
CA ILE A 164 -11.09 -6.90 14.84
C ILE A 164 -9.64 -6.45 14.90
N LYS A 165 -9.33 -5.56 15.85
CA LYS A 165 -7.95 -5.21 16.21
C LYS A 165 -7.45 -6.23 17.21
N TYR A 166 -6.26 -6.76 16.96
CA TYR A 166 -5.61 -7.69 17.84
C TYR A 166 -4.16 -7.28 18.08
N GLU A 167 -3.81 -7.04 19.35
CA GLU A 167 -2.44 -6.73 19.73
C GLU A 167 -1.65 -8.03 19.87
N LEU A 168 -0.63 -8.19 19.05
CA LEU A 168 0.26 -9.35 19.11
C LEU A 168 1.14 -9.28 20.35
N THR A 169 1.07 -10.29 21.19
CA THR A 169 2.01 -10.49 22.30
C THR A 169 3.20 -11.33 21.83
N THR A 170 4.19 -11.53 22.69
CA THR A 170 5.24 -12.52 22.40
C THR A 170 4.69 -13.94 22.54
N TYR A 171 4.88 -14.73 21.49
CA TYR A 171 4.50 -16.14 21.45
C TYR A 171 5.69 -17.10 21.56
N ILE A 172 6.90 -16.56 21.60
CA ILE A 172 8.13 -17.34 21.72
C ILE A 172 8.06 -18.25 22.94
N ASN A 173 8.41 -19.52 22.78
CA ASN A 173 8.33 -20.62 23.76
C ASN A 173 6.90 -21.00 24.21
N LYS A 174 5.84 -20.41 23.65
CA LYS A 174 4.46 -20.84 23.91
C LYS A 174 4.09 -22.05 23.05
N SER A 175 3.07 -22.80 23.51
CA SER A 175 2.49 -23.92 22.75
C SER A 175 1.81 -23.42 21.49
N ILE A 176 2.12 -24.03 20.33
CA ILE A 176 1.53 -23.69 19.04
C ILE A 176 0.00 -23.86 19.04
N ASP A 177 -0.52 -24.94 19.61
CA ASP A 177 -1.96 -25.22 19.64
C ASP A 177 -2.73 -24.17 20.41
N LYS A 178 -2.20 -23.73 21.57
CA LYS A 178 -2.84 -22.68 22.38
C LYS A 178 -2.85 -21.34 21.66
N VAL A 179 -1.73 -20.94 21.07
CA VAL A 179 -1.62 -19.67 20.36
C VAL A 179 -2.46 -19.68 19.09
N LYS A 180 -2.45 -20.77 18.34
CA LYS A 180 -3.29 -20.94 17.14
C LYS A 180 -4.77 -20.81 17.49
N SER A 181 -5.23 -21.56 18.51
CA SER A 181 -6.62 -21.48 18.98
C SER A 181 -7.02 -20.08 19.45
N ASP A 182 -6.13 -19.35 20.13
CA ASP A 182 -6.38 -18.00 20.59
C ASP A 182 -6.50 -17.01 19.42
N LEU A 183 -5.60 -17.07 18.46
CA LEU A 183 -5.64 -16.24 17.25
C LEU A 183 -6.89 -16.52 16.40
N GLU A 184 -7.24 -17.79 16.20
CA GLU A 184 -8.42 -18.21 15.45
C GLU A 184 -9.74 -17.75 16.11
N LYS A 185 -9.84 -17.76 17.43
CA LYS A 185 -10.98 -17.21 18.18
C LYS A 185 -11.15 -15.70 17.98
N ASN A 186 -10.04 -15.01 17.71
CA ASN A 186 -10.02 -13.58 17.39
C ASN A 186 -10.06 -13.28 15.88
N GLY A 187 -10.47 -14.25 15.06
CA GLY A 187 -10.62 -14.08 13.61
C GLY A 187 -9.31 -14.01 12.83
N ILE A 188 -8.18 -14.39 13.45
CA ILE A 188 -6.85 -14.37 12.84
C ILE A 188 -6.44 -15.81 12.55
N LYS A 189 -6.20 -16.14 11.27
CA LYS A 189 -5.71 -17.45 10.86
C LYS A 189 -4.18 -17.42 10.73
N PRO A 190 -3.41 -17.93 11.70
CA PRO A 190 -1.96 -17.94 11.60
C PRO A 190 -1.48 -19.00 10.61
N ILE A 191 -0.32 -18.73 10.01
CA ILE A 191 0.42 -19.67 9.17
C ILE A 191 1.50 -20.31 10.03
N VAL A 192 1.39 -21.62 10.24
CA VAL A 192 2.30 -22.39 11.08
C VAL A 192 3.43 -22.97 10.22
N ILE A 193 4.67 -22.73 10.63
CA ILE A 193 5.87 -23.17 9.94
C ILE A 193 6.56 -24.22 10.80
N GLY A 194 6.59 -25.47 10.32
CA GLY A 194 7.17 -26.63 11.00
C GLY A 194 6.16 -27.42 11.82
N ASP A 195 6.55 -28.63 12.19
CA ASP A 195 5.74 -29.64 12.85
C ASP A 195 5.98 -29.73 14.37
N GLY A 196 6.61 -28.73 14.97
CA GLY A 196 6.92 -28.67 16.39
C GLY A 196 5.77 -28.23 17.27
N ASP A 197 5.93 -28.37 18.58
CA ASP A 197 4.93 -28.06 19.60
C ASP A 197 5.11 -26.65 20.22
N ARG A 198 6.29 -26.02 20.02
CA ARG A 198 6.63 -24.72 20.60
C ARG A 198 7.07 -23.73 19.53
N ILE A 199 6.68 -22.48 19.71
CA ILE A 199 7.01 -21.39 18.80
C ILE A 199 8.43 -20.91 19.08
N THR A 200 9.26 -20.87 18.05
CA THR A 200 10.66 -20.38 18.09
C THR A 200 10.82 -19.00 17.46
N ASP A 201 9.93 -18.63 16.51
CA ASP A 201 9.95 -17.34 15.86
C ASP A 201 8.53 -16.93 15.47
N GLN A 202 8.28 -15.62 15.37
CA GLN A 202 6.99 -15.06 14.95
C GLN A 202 7.16 -13.82 14.07
N TYR A 203 6.22 -13.61 13.17
CA TYR A 203 6.09 -12.36 12.42
C TYR A 203 4.60 -12.06 12.19
N PRO A 204 4.13 -10.82 12.41
CA PRO A 204 4.84 -9.67 12.97
C PRO A 204 5.38 -9.88 14.39
N ASN A 205 6.32 -9.00 14.79
CA ASN A 205 6.84 -9.02 16.16
C ASN A 205 5.74 -8.70 17.19
N SER A 206 6.02 -8.94 18.47
CA SER A 206 5.14 -8.53 19.57
C SER A 206 4.97 -7.01 19.65
N ASN A 207 3.90 -6.57 20.32
CA ASN A 207 3.50 -5.17 20.49
C ASN A 207 3.14 -4.45 19.18
N ILE A 208 2.68 -5.20 18.20
CA ILE A 208 2.12 -4.67 16.96
C ILE A 208 0.63 -5.00 16.93
N THR A 209 -0.19 -4.00 16.66
CA THR A 209 -1.62 -4.19 16.41
C THR A 209 -1.83 -4.63 14.97
N ILE A 210 -2.54 -5.73 14.78
CA ILE A 210 -2.91 -6.27 13.48
C ILE A 210 -4.43 -6.25 13.29
N THR A 211 -4.85 -6.31 12.04
CA THR A 211 -6.27 -6.43 11.66
C THR A 211 -6.53 -7.80 11.06
N SER A 212 -7.80 -8.16 10.89
CA SER A 212 -8.24 -9.46 10.34
C SER A 212 -7.68 -9.82 8.95
N GLY A 213 -7.11 -8.86 8.22
CA GLY A 213 -6.47 -9.09 6.91
C GLY A 213 -4.97 -9.37 6.99
N ASN A 214 -4.34 -9.22 8.15
CA ASN A 214 -2.91 -9.43 8.30
C ASN A 214 -2.57 -10.92 8.47
N LYS A 215 -1.44 -11.35 7.89
CA LYS A 215 -0.90 -12.69 8.11
C LYS A 215 -0.02 -12.72 9.36
N VAL A 216 -0.20 -13.74 10.18
CA VAL A 216 0.67 -14.04 11.33
C VAL A 216 1.39 -15.35 11.04
N PHE A 217 2.70 -15.29 11.00
CA PHE A 217 3.55 -16.47 10.80
C PHE A 217 4.12 -16.91 12.15
N LEU A 218 4.02 -18.19 12.43
CA LEU A 218 4.50 -18.80 13.66
C LEU A 218 5.43 -19.98 13.29
N LYS A 219 6.73 -19.79 13.49
CA LYS A 219 7.71 -20.85 13.29
C LYS A 219 7.84 -21.69 14.57
N THR A 220 7.83 -22.99 14.41
CA THR A 220 7.95 -23.94 15.54
C THR A 220 9.36 -24.51 15.64
N ASN A 221 9.61 -25.24 16.72
CA ASN A 221 10.84 -26.01 16.95
C ASN A 221 10.92 -27.32 16.13
N GLY A 222 9.93 -27.57 15.28
CA GLY A 222 9.94 -28.71 14.35
C GLY A 222 10.96 -28.56 13.24
N VAL A 223 11.34 -29.66 12.63
CA VAL A 223 12.35 -29.72 11.57
C VAL A 223 11.78 -30.07 10.20
N LYS A 224 10.51 -30.46 10.16
CA LYS A 224 9.81 -30.80 8.94
C LYS A 224 9.02 -29.58 8.46
N TYR A 225 9.38 -29.05 7.31
CA TYR A 225 8.71 -27.89 6.71
C TYR A 225 7.94 -28.31 5.48
N VAL A 226 6.67 -27.95 5.45
CA VAL A 226 5.76 -28.18 4.31
C VAL A 226 5.41 -26.83 3.70
N LEU A 227 5.51 -26.73 2.39
CA LEU A 227 5.26 -25.48 1.66
C LEU A 227 3.75 -25.19 1.61
N GLU A 228 3.38 -23.95 1.93
CA GLU A 228 2.02 -23.45 1.79
C GLU A 228 1.69 -23.08 0.33
N ASP A 229 0.40 -22.99 0.02
CA ASP A 229 -0.06 -22.32 -1.19
C ASP A 229 0.00 -20.80 -0.96
N MET A 230 0.98 -20.17 -1.59
CA MET A 230 1.20 -18.73 -1.47
C MET A 230 0.51 -17.93 -2.59
N THR A 231 -0.26 -18.58 -3.48
CA THR A 231 -0.98 -17.91 -4.56
C THR A 231 -1.85 -16.78 -4.01
N GLY A 232 -1.76 -15.60 -4.61
CA GLY A 232 -2.47 -14.40 -4.17
C GLY A 232 -1.86 -13.69 -2.96
N TRP A 233 -0.75 -14.18 -2.39
CA TRP A 233 -0.06 -13.45 -1.33
C TRP A 233 0.73 -12.27 -1.88
N SER A 234 0.85 -11.22 -1.08
CA SER A 234 1.74 -10.09 -1.41
C SER A 234 3.19 -10.55 -1.47
N LYS A 235 4.01 -9.90 -2.30
CA LYS A 235 5.45 -10.18 -2.36
C LYS A 235 6.11 -10.10 -0.98
N LYS A 236 5.72 -9.13 -0.15
CA LYS A 236 6.20 -8.99 1.24
C LYS A 236 5.90 -10.25 2.07
N ASP A 237 4.66 -10.75 2.03
CA ASP A 237 4.27 -11.92 2.82
C ASP A 237 5.00 -13.18 2.36
N VAL A 238 5.12 -13.37 1.04
CA VAL A 238 5.87 -14.50 0.46
C VAL A 238 7.32 -14.48 0.92
N LEU A 239 8.00 -13.33 0.78
CA LEU A 239 9.41 -13.20 1.17
C LEU A 239 9.62 -13.40 2.68
N THR A 240 8.68 -12.91 3.49
CA THR A 240 8.71 -13.14 4.95
C THR A 240 8.60 -14.61 5.28
N TYR A 241 7.65 -15.33 4.67
CA TYR A 241 7.45 -16.76 4.85
C TYR A 241 8.68 -17.57 4.45
N LEU A 242 9.23 -17.32 3.26
CA LEU A 242 10.42 -18.02 2.76
C LEU A 242 11.66 -17.74 3.61
N LYS A 243 11.80 -16.51 4.11
CA LYS A 243 12.88 -16.16 5.05
C LYS A 243 12.77 -16.95 6.36
N LEU A 244 11.57 -17.11 6.90
CA LEU A 244 11.34 -17.92 8.11
C LEU A 244 11.61 -19.41 7.87
N LEU A 245 11.30 -19.92 6.69
CA LEU A 245 11.66 -21.27 6.25
C LEU A 245 13.16 -21.45 6.04
N GLY A 246 13.89 -20.37 5.66
CA GLY A 246 15.30 -20.43 5.28
C GLY A 246 15.52 -20.94 3.86
N LEU A 247 14.55 -20.73 2.95
CA LEU A 247 14.61 -21.17 1.56
C LEU A 247 15.28 -20.14 0.65
N ASN A 248 15.98 -20.67 -0.37
CA ASN A 248 16.46 -19.88 -1.49
C ASN A 248 15.36 -19.75 -2.57
N TYR A 249 15.35 -18.63 -3.29
CA TYR A 249 14.32 -18.36 -4.26
C TYR A 249 14.80 -17.49 -5.43
N ASN A 250 14.16 -17.67 -6.59
CA ASN A 250 14.25 -16.75 -7.72
C ASN A 250 12.91 -16.03 -7.87
N ILE A 251 12.95 -14.77 -8.31
CA ILE A 251 11.75 -13.93 -8.44
C ILE A 251 11.68 -13.34 -9.83
N GLU A 252 10.50 -13.47 -10.44
CA GLU A 252 10.08 -12.73 -11.62
C GLU A 252 8.87 -11.85 -11.27
N GLY A 253 8.86 -10.60 -11.74
CA GLY A 253 7.74 -9.68 -11.58
C GLY A 253 7.60 -9.02 -10.20
N THR A 254 6.44 -8.36 -10.00
CA THR A 254 6.08 -7.61 -8.78
C THR A 254 4.59 -7.72 -8.50
N GLY A 255 4.17 -7.42 -7.26
CA GLY A 255 2.76 -7.45 -6.87
C GLY A 255 2.38 -8.67 -6.05
N TYR A 256 1.50 -9.52 -6.59
CA TYR A 256 0.98 -10.71 -5.91
C TYR A 256 1.46 -11.98 -6.58
N LEU A 257 1.71 -13.03 -5.80
CA LEU A 257 2.17 -14.31 -6.33
C LEU A 257 1.07 -14.95 -7.18
N VAL A 258 1.40 -15.30 -8.42
CA VAL A 258 0.52 -16.02 -9.34
C VAL A 258 0.98 -17.46 -9.58
N SER A 259 2.27 -17.73 -9.38
CA SER A 259 2.83 -19.07 -9.59
C SER A 259 4.03 -19.33 -8.67
N GLN A 260 4.12 -20.56 -8.18
CA GLN A 260 5.26 -21.12 -7.45
C GLN A 260 5.67 -22.44 -8.09
N SER A 261 6.97 -22.69 -8.29
CA SER A 261 7.48 -23.87 -9.00
C SER A 261 7.31 -25.18 -8.20
N ILE A 262 7.13 -25.09 -6.88
CA ILE A 262 6.91 -26.23 -6.01
C ILE A 262 5.47 -26.15 -5.48
N ALA A 263 4.70 -27.21 -5.68
CA ALA A 263 3.31 -27.27 -5.23
C ALA A 263 3.22 -27.25 -3.68
N SER A 264 2.12 -26.68 -3.17
CA SER A 264 1.83 -26.73 -1.73
C SER A 264 1.72 -28.19 -1.25
N GLY A 265 2.02 -28.43 0.02
CA GLY A 265 2.03 -29.77 0.60
C GLY A 265 3.34 -30.54 0.42
N ASN A 266 4.26 -30.08 -0.41
CA ASN A 266 5.58 -30.71 -0.55
C ASN A 266 6.51 -30.32 0.61
N GLU A 267 7.33 -31.25 1.04
CA GLU A 267 8.38 -30.98 2.01
C GLU A 267 9.51 -30.19 1.36
N VAL A 268 10.05 -29.24 2.10
CA VAL A 268 11.13 -28.35 1.67
C VAL A 268 12.21 -28.24 2.75
N ASN A 269 13.42 -27.91 2.32
CA ASN A 269 14.58 -27.74 3.22
C ASN A 269 15.47 -26.59 2.73
N SER A 270 16.55 -26.30 3.42
CA SER A 270 17.47 -25.19 3.13
C SER A 270 18.19 -25.27 1.77
N GLU A 271 18.22 -26.45 1.12
CA GLU A 271 18.80 -26.64 -0.21
C GLU A 271 17.78 -26.41 -1.32
N THR A 272 16.49 -26.30 -0.96
CA THR A 272 15.39 -26.10 -1.90
C THR A 272 15.47 -24.69 -2.49
N ILE A 273 15.39 -24.61 -3.82
CA ILE A 273 15.25 -23.33 -4.56
C ILE A 273 13.85 -23.31 -5.16
N ILE A 274 13.11 -22.25 -4.94
CA ILE A 274 11.76 -22.06 -5.46
C ILE A 274 11.73 -20.87 -6.42
N ASP A 275 11.14 -21.05 -7.61
CA ASP A 275 10.88 -20.00 -8.57
C ASP A 275 9.48 -19.42 -8.34
N LEU A 276 9.37 -18.11 -8.34
CA LEU A 276 8.18 -17.37 -7.99
C LEU A 276 7.88 -16.31 -9.06
N VAL A 277 6.64 -16.33 -9.56
CA VAL A 277 6.15 -15.33 -10.51
C VAL A 277 5.12 -14.45 -9.82
N PHE A 278 5.33 -13.14 -9.91
CA PHE A 278 4.44 -12.12 -9.35
C PHE A 278 3.86 -11.24 -10.45
N GLU A 279 2.58 -10.91 -10.34
CA GLU A 279 1.91 -9.99 -11.25
C GLU A 279 1.18 -8.89 -10.46
N SER A 280 1.02 -7.71 -11.09
CA SER A 280 0.20 -6.65 -10.51
C SER A 280 -1.29 -7.01 -10.63
N ARG A 281 -2.13 -6.52 -9.70
CA ARG A 281 -3.60 -6.78 -9.76
C ARG A 281 -4.30 -6.23 -11.00
N SER A 282 -3.64 -5.39 -11.78
CA SER A 282 -4.17 -4.87 -13.05
C SER A 282 -4.13 -5.89 -14.19
N ASP A 283 -3.48 -7.02 -13.98
CA ASP A 283 -3.21 -8.02 -15.03
C ASP A 283 -3.99 -9.34 -14.76
N VAL A 284 -4.89 -9.35 -13.74
CA VAL A 284 -5.76 -10.49 -13.39
C VAL A 284 -7.23 -10.15 -13.60
#